data_7c248955974e25b14a14de68a8a0da31
#
_entry.id   7c248955974e25b14a14de68a8a0da31
#
_cell.length_a   1.000
_cell.length_b   1.000
_cell.length_c   1.000
_cell.angle_alpha   90.00
_cell.angle_beta   90.00
_cell.angle_gamma   90.00
#
_symmetry.space_group_name_H-M   'P 1'
#
loop_
_entity.id
_entity.type
_entity.pdbx_description
1 polymer ?
#
loop_
_entity_poly.entity_id
_entity_poly.type
_entity_poly.pdbx_seq_one_letter_code
_entity_poly.pdbx_strand_id
1 'polypeptide(L)'
;MTAQNINGKVSFVEKSGGTGEPNGTGAYELDLSQINNFDAAWRTMTGLQTDVFCSAGLILPDLGGRQLTIGGWAGTSNFGVRLYLPDGSAGVPGTNEWIEDPGVLQLQVPRWYPSAMIMPNGSILVVGGEIGSNDAEQPTLEILPATGVPEAGTISGYSNTTVYLDFLQETAPFNLYPFVTVVPSGIFIAYYNQARILDEVTFETVKILPQMPGAVNDPTGGRNYQLEGTMVTLPQHAPYDTDLTVLICGGSTQNGGYAIDNCVSTQPEAANPVWTIERMVRAPQISKSEASTVQLLNFLVAFSSCDALHCRSS
;
A
#
# COMPACT_ATOMS: atom_id res chain seq x y z
N MET A 1 -8.40 5.01 -2.35
CA MET A 1 -7.49 4.28 -3.27
C MET A 1 -7.77 4.70 -4.70
N THR A 2 -6.73 4.87 -5.50
CA THR A 2 -6.83 5.14 -6.94
C THR A 2 -5.97 4.13 -7.67
N ALA A 3 -6.49 3.53 -8.73
CA ALA A 3 -5.76 2.52 -9.50
C ALA A 3 -6.02 2.66 -11.00
N GLN A 4 -4.96 2.53 -11.80
CA GLN A 4 -5.07 2.40 -13.24
C GLN A 4 -5.43 0.95 -13.59
N ASN A 5 -6.45 0.79 -14.41
CA ASN A 5 -6.99 -0.52 -14.80
C ASN A 5 -6.36 -1.00 -16.10
N ILE A 6 -6.39 -2.31 -16.30
CA ILE A 6 -5.94 -2.97 -17.54
C ILE A 6 -6.72 -2.49 -18.78
N ASN A 7 -7.95 -2.03 -18.62
CA ASN A 7 -8.79 -1.50 -19.69
C ASN A 7 -8.48 -0.04 -20.09
N GLY A 8 -7.44 0.57 -19.48
CA GLY A 8 -7.02 1.96 -19.75
C GLY A 8 -7.80 3.02 -18.99
N LYS A 9 -8.71 2.62 -18.09
CA LYS A 9 -9.47 3.52 -17.22
C LYS A 9 -8.83 3.63 -15.84
N VAL A 10 -9.33 4.53 -15.01
CA VAL A 10 -8.88 4.73 -13.62
C VAL A 10 -10.06 4.51 -12.68
N SER A 11 -9.91 3.66 -11.70
CA SER A 11 -10.88 3.48 -10.64
C SER A 11 -10.50 4.26 -9.40
N PHE A 12 -11.53 4.72 -8.70
CA PHE A 12 -11.42 5.42 -7.42
C PHE A 12 -12.32 4.73 -6.42
N VAL A 13 -11.80 4.50 -5.22
CA VAL A 13 -12.60 4.17 -4.05
C VAL A 13 -12.24 5.12 -2.92
N GLU A 14 -13.26 5.60 -2.24
CA GLU A 14 -13.14 6.60 -1.18
C GLU A 14 -14.03 6.24 0.01
N LYS A 15 -13.96 7.03 1.05
CA LYS A 15 -14.87 6.91 2.18
C LYS A 15 -16.32 6.93 1.68
N SER A 16 -17.12 5.97 2.12
CA SER A 16 -18.55 5.94 1.82
C SER A 16 -19.21 7.23 2.28
N GLY A 17 -19.96 7.87 1.39
CA GLY A 17 -20.78 9.02 1.74
C GLY A 17 -21.87 8.66 2.76
N GLY A 18 -22.34 9.64 3.52
CA GLY A 18 -23.49 9.47 4.40
C GLY A 18 -24.80 9.26 3.62
N THR A 19 -25.87 8.95 4.32
CA THR A 19 -27.20 8.88 3.75
C THR A 19 -27.57 10.22 3.09
N GLY A 20 -27.76 10.20 1.79
CA GLY A 20 -28.08 11.40 0.99
C GLY A 20 -27.02 11.79 -0.03
N GLU A 21 -25.83 11.18 0.02
CA GLU A 21 -24.81 11.35 -1.02
C GLU A 21 -25.20 10.62 -2.31
N PRO A 22 -24.84 11.17 -3.48
CA PRO A 22 -25.20 10.59 -4.78
C PRO A 22 -24.67 9.19 -4.99
N ASN A 23 -23.50 8.87 -4.42
CA ASN A 23 -22.91 7.53 -4.41
C ASN A 23 -22.60 7.10 -2.97
N GLY A 24 -23.54 6.38 -2.36
CA GLY A 24 -23.36 5.85 -1.00
C GLY A 24 -22.25 4.80 -0.87
N THR A 25 -21.76 4.27 -1.99
CA THR A 25 -20.70 3.24 -1.99
C THR A 25 -19.29 3.79 -2.14
N GLY A 26 -19.11 5.06 -2.56
CA GLY A 26 -17.80 5.69 -2.70
C GLY A 26 -16.92 5.08 -3.79
N ALA A 27 -17.49 4.55 -4.89
CA ALA A 27 -16.74 3.92 -5.97
C ALA A 27 -17.06 4.55 -7.33
N TYR A 28 -16.01 4.82 -8.11
CA TYR A 28 -16.10 5.47 -9.41
C TYR A 28 -15.08 4.91 -10.39
N GLU A 29 -15.39 5.02 -11.68
CA GLU A 29 -14.46 4.75 -12.77
C GLU A 29 -14.38 5.98 -13.69
N LEU A 30 -13.17 6.38 -14.08
CA LEU A 30 -12.87 7.46 -15.02
C LEU A 30 -12.31 6.91 -16.32
N ASP A 31 -12.97 7.19 -17.42
CA ASP A 31 -12.49 6.90 -18.77
C ASP A 31 -11.68 8.08 -19.31
N LEU A 32 -10.36 7.94 -19.35
CA LEU A 32 -9.44 9.00 -19.81
C LEU A 32 -9.62 9.33 -21.29
N SER A 33 -10.18 8.41 -22.10
CA SER A 33 -10.47 8.69 -23.53
C SER A 33 -11.62 9.68 -23.71
N GLN A 34 -12.45 9.87 -22.68
CA GLN A 34 -13.60 10.76 -22.67
C GLN A 34 -13.35 12.03 -21.83
N ILE A 35 -12.11 12.35 -21.48
CA ILE A 35 -11.77 13.42 -20.51
C ILE A 35 -12.31 14.80 -20.92
N ASN A 36 -12.57 15.06 -22.21
CA ASN A 36 -13.17 16.30 -22.70
C ASN A 36 -14.70 16.37 -22.56
N ASN A 37 -15.34 15.26 -22.15
CA ASN A 37 -16.77 15.18 -21.87
C ASN A 37 -16.96 14.61 -20.46
N PHE A 38 -17.06 15.49 -19.46
CA PHE A 38 -17.08 15.10 -18.07
C PHE A 38 -18.14 14.06 -17.75
N ASP A 39 -19.36 14.25 -18.23
CA ASP A 39 -20.48 13.32 -17.96
C ASP A 39 -20.28 11.94 -18.56
N ALA A 40 -19.61 11.86 -19.73
CA ALA A 40 -19.29 10.57 -20.38
C ALA A 40 -18.03 9.92 -19.81
N ALA A 41 -17.15 10.70 -19.18
CA ALA A 41 -15.90 10.21 -18.62
C ALA A 41 -16.09 9.44 -17.30
N TRP A 42 -17.11 9.77 -16.52
CA TRP A 42 -17.34 9.22 -15.19
C TRP A 42 -18.44 8.15 -15.17
N ARG A 43 -18.15 7.07 -14.48
CA ARG A 43 -19.15 6.05 -14.09
C ARG A 43 -19.17 5.92 -12.57
N THR A 44 -20.34 6.08 -11.98
CA THR A 44 -20.58 5.68 -10.59
C THR A 44 -20.72 4.16 -10.54
N MET A 45 -20.03 3.54 -9.60
CA MET A 45 -20.01 2.10 -9.40
C MET A 45 -20.74 1.76 -8.10
N THR A 46 -21.34 0.59 -8.09
CA THR A 46 -22.06 0.03 -6.93
C THR A 46 -21.36 -1.22 -6.40
N GLY A 47 -22.00 -1.94 -5.48
CA GLY A 47 -21.54 -3.24 -4.98
C GLY A 47 -20.69 -3.19 -3.72
N LEU A 48 -20.08 -2.04 -3.37
CA LEU A 48 -19.48 -1.86 -2.04
C LEU A 48 -20.60 -1.74 -1.00
N GLN A 49 -20.56 -2.59 0.01
CA GLN A 49 -21.54 -2.60 1.10
C GLN A 49 -21.01 -1.96 2.37
N THR A 50 -19.68 -1.92 2.51
CA THR A 50 -19.00 -1.41 3.70
C THR A 50 -17.97 -0.34 3.32
N ASP A 51 -17.52 0.44 4.30
CA ASP A 51 -16.66 1.60 4.10
C ASP A 51 -15.19 1.19 3.89
N VAL A 52 -14.67 1.51 2.70
CA VAL A 52 -13.27 1.25 2.31
C VAL A 52 -12.29 2.31 2.83
N PHE A 53 -12.73 3.25 3.66
CA PHE A 53 -11.86 4.31 4.14
C PHE A 53 -10.65 3.75 4.88
N CYS A 54 -9.46 4.12 4.40
CA CYS A 54 -8.18 3.64 4.91
C CYS A 54 -7.99 2.10 4.82
N SER A 55 -8.56 1.47 3.79
CA SER A 55 -8.25 0.10 3.40
C SER A 55 -6.88 0.00 2.72
N ALA A 56 -6.30 -1.19 2.68
CA ALA A 56 -5.24 -1.53 1.72
C ALA A 56 -5.84 -1.76 0.33
N GLY A 57 -5.01 -1.61 -0.70
CA GLY A 57 -5.42 -1.87 -2.08
C GLY A 57 -4.34 -2.55 -2.91
N LEU A 58 -4.74 -3.49 -3.77
CA LEU A 58 -3.88 -4.24 -4.68
C LEU A 58 -4.51 -4.37 -6.06
N ILE A 59 -3.65 -4.54 -7.07
CA ILE A 59 -4.03 -5.10 -8.38
C ILE A 59 -3.47 -6.51 -8.44
N LEU A 60 -4.33 -7.50 -8.67
CA LEU A 60 -3.90 -8.90 -8.75
C LEU A 60 -3.17 -9.17 -10.07
N PRO A 61 -2.13 -10.01 -10.07
CA PRO A 61 -1.33 -10.33 -11.25
C PRO A 61 -2.02 -11.41 -12.12
N ASP A 62 -3.30 -11.25 -12.35
CA ASP A 62 -4.09 -12.13 -13.22
C ASP A 62 -4.41 -11.44 -14.56
N LEU A 63 -4.91 -12.21 -15.52
CA LEU A 63 -5.24 -11.71 -16.85
C LEU A 63 -6.31 -10.61 -16.86
N GLY A 64 -7.16 -10.57 -15.84
CA GLY A 64 -8.21 -9.56 -15.69
C GLY A 64 -7.74 -8.29 -14.98
N GLY A 65 -6.56 -8.30 -14.36
CA GLY A 65 -6.07 -7.18 -13.56
C GLY A 65 -7.06 -6.82 -12.46
N ARG A 66 -7.63 -7.82 -11.78
CA ARG A 66 -8.63 -7.60 -10.73
C ARG A 66 -8.06 -6.72 -9.62
N GLN A 67 -8.89 -5.83 -9.12
CA GLN A 67 -8.56 -5.00 -7.98
C GLN A 67 -9.11 -5.59 -6.69
N LEU A 68 -8.36 -5.41 -5.62
CA LEU A 68 -8.72 -5.86 -4.29
C LEU A 68 -8.61 -4.70 -3.31
N THR A 69 -9.62 -4.50 -2.45
CA THR A 69 -9.52 -3.63 -1.27
C THR A 69 -9.73 -4.46 -0.01
N ILE A 70 -8.93 -4.18 1.01
CA ILE A 70 -8.81 -5.03 2.20
C ILE A 70 -8.86 -4.16 3.45
N GLY A 71 -9.73 -4.52 4.41
CA GLY A 71 -9.96 -3.74 5.60
C GLY A 71 -10.83 -2.51 5.34
N GLY A 72 -10.89 -1.58 6.27
CA GLY A 72 -11.67 -0.35 6.14
C GLY A 72 -12.11 0.20 7.48
N TRP A 73 -12.98 1.23 7.47
CA TRP A 73 -13.32 2.00 8.67
C TRP A 73 -14.51 1.45 9.40
N ALA A 74 -14.28 1.03 10.65
CA ALA A 74 -15.28 0.66 11.65
C ALA A 74 -16.18 -0.55 11.36
N GLY A 75 -16.53 -1.28 12.38
CA GLY A 75 -17.51 -2.35 12.37
C GLY A 75 -17.15 -3.47 11.37
N THR A 76 -18.10 -3.86 10.56
CA THR A 76 -17.91 -4.92 9.55
C THR A 76 -16.95 -4.54 8.44
N SER A 77 -16.72 -3.24 8.20
CA SER A 77 -15.78 -2.73 7.20
C SER A 77 -14.34 -3.15 7.47
N ASN A 78 -13.98 -3.29 8.77
CA ASN A 78 -12.62 -3.70 9.17
C ASN A 78 -12.28 -5.13 8.72
N PHE A 79 -13.29 -5.97 8.47
CA PHE A 79 -13.10 -7.34 7.96
C PHE A 79 -13.25 -7.42 6.44
N GLY A 80 -13.60 -6.31 5.78
CA GLY A 80 -13.98 -6.30 4.37
C GLY A 80 -12.85 -6.73 3.44
N VAL A 81 -13.18 -7.62 2.50
CA VAL A 81 -12.36 -7.96 1.34
C VAL A 81 -13.25 -7.82 0.12
N ARG A 82 -12.89 -6.92 -0.80
CA ARG A 82 -13.74 -6.52 -1.92
C ARG A 82 -12.97 -6.64 -3.21
N LEU A 83 -13.62 -7.15 -4.24
CA LEU A 83 -13.02 -7.46 -5.52
C LEU A 83 -13.73 -6.72 -6.65
N TYR A 84 -12.95 -6.19 -7.59
CA TYR A 84 -13.45 -5.60 -8.83
C TYR A 84 -12.72 -6.18 -10.03
N LEU A 85 -13.45 -6.63 -11.04
CA LEU A 85 -12.92 -7.05 -12.32
C LEU A 85 -13.18 -5.95 -13.35
N PRO A 86 -12.14 -5.19 -13.76
CA PRO A 86 -12.28 -4.15 -14.78
C PRO A 86 -12.78 -4.73 -16.11
N ASP A 87 -13.77 -4.07 -16.70
CA ASP A 87 -14.34 -4.41 -18.01
C ASP A 87 -14.59 -3.18 -18.88
N GLY A 88 -15.12 -3.38 -20.08
CA GLY A 88 -15.21 -2.31 -21.07
C GLY A 88 -13.86 -1.97 -21.69
N SER A 89 -13.76 -0.80 -22.31
CA SER A 89 -12.55 -0.27 -22.96
C SER A 89 -12.64 1.24 -23.11
N ALA A 90 -11.63 1.86 -23.70
CA ALA A 90 -11.66 3.29 -24.03
C ALA A 90 -12.91 3.67 -24.83
N GLY A 91 -13.73 4.58 -24.32
CA GLY A 91 -15.00 5.01 -24.91
C GLY A 91 -16.16 4.00 -24.76
N VAL A 92 -15.93 2.83 -24.18
CA VAL A 92 -16.97 1.81 -23.94
C VAL A 92 -17.13 1.61 -22.43
N PRO A 93 -18.27 2.00 -21.84
CA PRO A 93 -18.50 1.82 -20.41
C PRO A 93 -18.39 0.36 -19.98
N GLY A 94 -17.82 0.13 -18.79
CA GLY A 94 -17.88 -1.16 -18.14
C GLY A 94 -19.26 -1.45 -17.56
N THR A 95 -19.54 -2.69 -17.25
CA THR A 95 -20.78 -3.18 -16.65
C THR A 95 -20.57 -3.87 -15.32
N ASN A 96 -19.32 -4.30 -15.03
CA ASN A 96 -18.98 -4.95 -13.77
C ASN A 96 -19.01 -3.94 -12.63
N GLU A 97 -19.43 -4.41 -11.48
CA GLU A 97 -19.47 -3.68 -10.22
C GLU A 97 -18.51 -4.33 -9.21
N TRP A 98 -18.27 -3.66 -8.08
CA TRP A 98 -17.55 -4.25 -6.97
C TRP A 98 -18.33 -5.44 -6.40
N ILE A 99 -17.61 -6.47 -6.01
CA ILE A 99 -18.16 -7.65 -5.35
C ILE A 99 -17.69 -7.61 -3.89
N GLU A 100 -18.64 -7.58 -2.97
CA GLU A 100 -18.41 -7.69 -1.55
C GLU A 100 -19.39 -8.69 -0.97
N ASP A 101 -18.87 -9.83 -0.51
CA ASP A 101 -19.66 -10.89 0.13
C ASP A 101 -18.99 -11.26 1.47
N PRO A 102 -19.41 -10.63 2.57
CA PRO A 102 -18.83 -10.89 3.88
C PRO A 102 -18.97 -12.33 4.37
N GLY A 103 -19.88 -13.11 3.78
CA GLY A 103 -20.03 -14.55 4.07
C GLY A 103 -18.95 -15.42 3.43
N VAL A 104 -18.25 -14.89 2.42
CA VAL A 104 -17.26 -15.62 1.63
C VAL A 104 -15.88 -14.93 1.68
N LEU A 105 -15.87 -13.59 1.58
CA LEU A 105 -14.68 -12.76 1.48
C LEU A 105 -14.54 -11.87 2.73
N GLN A 106 -13.76 -12.32 3.71
CA GLN A 106 -13.49 -11.50 4.90
C GLN A 106 -12.12 -11.82 5.51
N LEU A 107 -11.57 -10.85 6.23
CA LEU A 107 -10.40 -11.05 7.08
C LEU A 107 -10.77 -11.87 8.33
N GLN A 108 -9.79 -12.53 8.91
CA GLN A 108 -9.95 -13.26 10.17
C GLN A 108 -10.03 -12.32 11.38
N VAL A 109 -9.36 -11.18 11.30
CA VAL A 109 -9.33 -10.15 12.35
C VAL A 109 -9.59 -8.77 11.75
N PRO A 110 -10.16 -7.85 12.53
CA PRO A 110 -10.47 -6.50 12.03
C PRO A 110 -9.18 -5.71 11.76
N ARG A 111 -9.16 -4.94 10.65
CA ARG A 111 -8.03 -4.09 10.29
C ARG A 111 -8.49 -2.77 9.67
N TRP A 112 -8.12 -1.68 10.30
CA TRP A 112 -8.11 -0.34 9.76
C TRP A 112 -6.66 0.10 9.59
N TYR A 113 -6.28 0.72 8.47
CA TYR A 113 -4.88 1.00 8.09
C TYR A 113 -3.94 -0.23 7.94
N PRO A 114 -4.38 -1.36 7.40
CA PRO A 114 -3.49 -2.47 7.13
C PRO A 114 -2.63 -2.20 5.89
N SER A 115 -1.52 -2.92 5.75
CA SER A 115 -0.83 -3.08 4.47
C SER A 115 -1.16 -4.43 3.85
N ALA A 116 -1.10 -4.49 2.53
CA ALA A 116 -1.25 -5.74 1.79
C ALA A 116 -0.20 -5.86 0.68
N MET A 117 0.23 -7.08 0.39
CA MET A 117 1.24 -7.39 -0.61
C MET A 117 0.98 -8.76 -1.25
N ILE A 118 1.32 -8.88 -2.53
CA ILE A 118 1.28 -10.16 -3.23
C ILE A 118 2.59 -10.91 -2.95
N MET A 119 2.46 -12.13 -2.44
CA MET A 119 3.57 -13.03 -2.15
C MET A 119 4.07 -13.73 -3.42
N PRO A 120 5.32 -14.26 -3.44
CA PRO A 120 5.86 -14.95 -4.61
C PRO A 120 5.02 -16.14 -5.09
N ASN A 121 4.33 -16.80 -4.18
CA ASN A 121 3.42 -17.92 -4.49
C ASN A 121 2.02 -17.49 -4.96
N GLY A 122 1.78 -16.16 -5.07
CA GLY A 122 0.51 -15.57 -5.48
C GLY A 122 -0.50 -15.38 -4.36
N SER A 123 -0.21 -15.80 -3.13
CA SER A 123 -1.04 -15.48 -1.97
C SER A 123 -0.92 -14.00 -1.59
N ILE A 124 -1.81 -13.51 -0.74
CA ILE A 124 -1.84 -12.12 -0.33
C ILE A 124 -1.54 -12.04 1.16
N LEU A 125 -0.44 -11.40 1.49
CA LEU A 125 -0.12 -11.01 2.87
C LEU A 125 -0.93 -9.78 3.25
N VAL A 126 -1.57 -9.80 4.42
CA VAL A 126 -2.22 -8.64 5.05
C VAL A 126 -1.62 -8.46 6.43
N VAL A 127 -1.14 -7.27 6.74
CA VAL A 127 -0.37 -7.04 7.98
C VAL A 127 -0.70 -5.71 8.63
N GLY A 128 -0.74 -5.71 9.96
CA GLY A 128 -0.87 -4.52 10.79
C GLY A 128 -2.27 -3.90 10.78
N GLY A 129 -2.30 -2.63 11.08
CA GLY A 129 -3.51 -1.82 11.22
C GLY A 129 -3.98 -1.67 12.66
N GLU A 130 -5.24 -1.26 12.82
CA GLU A 130 -5.96 -1.13 14.09
C GLU A 130 -7.24 -1.98 14.07
N ILE A 131 -7.73 -2.38 15.25
CA ILE A 131 -8.95 -3.19 15.36
C ILE A 131 -10.23 -2.39 15.15
N GLY A 132 -10.14 -1.07 15.12
CA GLY A 132 -11.26 -0.15 14.93
C GLY A 132 -10.79 1.29 14.78
N SER A 133 -11.74 2.23 14.77
CA SER A 133 -11.44 3.65 14.57
C SER A 133 -10.74 4.25 15.79
N ASN A 134 -9.46 4.55 15.67
CA ASN A 134 -8.58 5.02 16.77
C ASN A 134 -8.62 4.08 17.99
N ASP A 135 -8.61 2.80 17.72
CA ASP A 135 -8.67 1.74 18.73
C ASP A 135 -7.27 1.10 18.88
N ALA A 136 -7.19 -0.05 19.53
CA ALA A 136 -5.94 -0.75 19.72
C ALA A 136 -5.34 -1.21 18.39
N GLU A 137 -4.02 -1.28 18.35
CA GLU A 137 -3.27 -1.83 17.22
C GLU A 137 -3.62 -3.29 16.94
N GLN A 138 -3.48 -3.70 15.69
CA GLN A 138 -3.59 -5.09 15.24
C GLN A 138 -2.20 -5.62 14.87
N PRO A 139 -1.38 -6.07 15.83
CA PRO A 139 0.01 -6.47 15.62
C PRO A 139 0.13 -7.88 15.06
N THR A 140 -0.67 -8.18 14.04
CA THR A 140 -0.69 -9.51 13.44
C THR A 140 -0.62 -9.44 11.92
N LEU A 141 -0.28 -10.55 11.30
CA LEU A 141 -0.49 -10.79 9.87
C LEU A 141 -1.41 -11.98 9.63
N GLU A 142 -1.99 -12.01 8.43
CA GLU A 142 -2.75 -13.13 7.90
C GLU A 142 -2.49 -13.27 6.39
N ILE A 143 -2.79 -14.44 5.84
CA ILE A 143 -2.63 -14.75 4.42
C ILE A 143 -3.99 -15.03 3.80
N LEU A 144 -4.24 -14.37 2.68
CA LEU A 144 -5.38 -14.68 1.82
C LEU A 144 -4.93 -15.63 0.70
N PRO A 145 -5.86 -16.47 0.18
CA PRO A 145 -5.60 -17.37 -0.93
C PRO A 145 -5.06 -16.68 -2.17
N ALA A 146 -4.22 -17.39 -2.95
CA ALA A 146 -3.59 -16.88 -4.18
C ALA A 146 -4.58 -16.34 -5.22
N THR A 147 -5.82 -16.85 -5.22
CA THR A 147 -6.88 -16.42 -6.13
C THR A 147 -7.58 -15.14 -5.69
N GLY A 148 -7.29 -14.64 -4.50
CA GLY A 148 -8.04 -13.57 -3.87
C GLY A 148 -9.49 -13.95 -3.49
N VAL A 149 -9.83 -15.23 -3.66
CA VAL A 149 -11.12 -15.80 -3.24
C VAL A 149 -10.84 -16.72 -2.05
N PRO A 150 -11.26 -16.36 -0.84
CA PRO A 150 -11.03 -17.20 0.32
C PRO A 150 -11.97 -18.40 0.29
N GLU A 151 -11.49 -19.51 -0.23
CA GLU A 151 -11.99 -20.80 0.24
C GLU A 151 -11.19 -21.14 1.48
N ALA A 152 -11.80 -20.95 2.64
CA ALA A 152 -11.18 -21.24 3.90
C ALA A 152 -10.62 -22.67 3.91
N GLY A 153 -9.32 -22.83 4.12
CA GLY A 153 -8.66 -24.12 4.28
C GLY A 153 -8.08 -24.76 3.02
N THR A 154 -8.08 -24.12 1.86
CA THR A 154 -7.61 -24.74 0.62
C THR A 154 -6.12 -24.56 0.34
N ILE A 155 -5.41 -23.66 1.02
CA ILE A 155 -3.96 -23.51 0.88
C ILE A 155 -3.27 -24.43 1.86
N SER A 156 -2.71 -25.52 1.33
CA SER A 156 -1.85 -26.41 2.10
C SER A 156 -0.59 -25.69 2.52
N GLY A 157 -0.33 -25.62 3.82
CA GLY A 157 0.88 -25.04 4.41
C GLY A 157 0.72 -23.67 5.05
N TYR A 158 -0.40 -22.98 4.84
CA TYR A 158 -0.70 -21.72 5.54
C TYR A 158 -1.61 -21.96 6.74
N SER A 159 -1.30 -21.27 7.83
CA SER A 159 -2.16 -21.29 9.02
C SER A 159 -3.46 -20.51 8.73
N ASN A 160 -4.59 -21.07 9.14
CA ASN A 160 -5.88 -20.36 9.19
C ASN A 160 -5.93 -19.37 10.37
N THR A 161 -4.83 -19.18 11.10
CA THR A 161 -4.72 -18.30 12.24
C THR A 161 -3.80 -17.14 11.90
N THR A 162 -4.02 -16.01 12.56
CA THR A 162 -3.12 -14.86 12.48
C THR A 162 -1.80 -15.15 13.16
N VAL A 163 -0.72 -14.56 12.65
CA VAL A 163 0.62 -14.61 13.25
C VAL A 163 0.88 -13.31 13.99
N TYR A 164 1.21 -13.40 15.26
CA TYR A 164 1.53 -12.24 16.10
C TYR A 164 2.95 -11.73 15.82
N LEU A 165 3.08 -10.40 15.71
CA LEU A 165 4.32 -9.69 15.44
C LEU A 165 4.59 -8.71 16.59
N ASP A 166 5.45 -9.10 17.53
CA ASP A 166 5.79 -8.34 18.73
C ASP A 166 6.28 -6.91 18.42
N PHE A 167 7.08 -6.77 17.40
CA PHE A 167 7.63 -5.49 16.97
C PHE A 167 6.59 -4.48 16.48
N LEU A 168 5.44 -4.94 15.98
CA LEU A 168 4.34 -4.03 15.66
C LEU A 168 3.62 -3.56 16.93
N GLN A 169 3.51 -4.41 17.94
CA GLN A 169 2.99 -4.01 19.25
C GLN A 169 3.89 -2.95 19.91
N GLU A 170 5.21 -3.17 19.86
CA GLU A 170 6.21 -2.30 20.50
C GLU A 170 6.32 -0.91 19.86
N THR A 171 6.00 -0.77 18.58
CA THR A 171 6.16 0.48 17.83
C THR A 171 4.86 1.22 17.54
N ALA A 172 3.72 0.70 18.01
CA ALA A 172 2.44 1.38 17.90
C ALA A 172 2.43 2.74 18.63
N PRO A 173 1.63 3.71 18.15
CA PRO A 173 0.79 3.69 16.97
C PRO A 173 1.51 4.15 15.68
N PHE A 174 2.83 4.28 15.67
CA PHE A 174 3.61 4.89 14.57
C PHE A 174 3.94 3.94 13.42
N ASN A 175 3.26 2.81 13.31
CA ASN A 175 3.53 1.73 12.37
C ASN A 175 2.32 1.33 11.53
N LEU A 176 1.29 2.15 11.46
CA LEU A 176 0.13 1.92 10.61
C LEU A 176 0.57 1.99 9.14
N TYR A 177 -0.06 1.20 8.27
CA TYR A 177 0.42 0.95 6.92
C TYR A 177 1.91 0.59 6.90
N PRO A 178 2.37 -0.47 7.58
CA PRO A 178 3.77 -0.88 7.50
C PRO A 178 4.18 -1.09 6.04
N PHE A 179 5.38 -0.64 5.67
CA PHE A 179 5.87 -0.85 4.33
C PHE A 179 6.33 -2.29 4.15
N VAL A 180 5.85 -2.96 3.11
CA VAL A 180 6.19 -4.35 2.82
C VAL A 180 6.57 -4.54 1.37
N THR A 181 7.59 -5.35 1.12
CA THR A 181 7.98 -5.80 -0.23
C THR A 181 8.69 -7.15 -0.16
N VAL A 182 8.62 -7.90 -1.25
CA VAL A 182 9.37 -9.17 -1.38
C VAL A 182 10.84 -8.86 -1.63
N VAL A 183 11.71 -9.59 -0.95
CA VAL A 183 13.16 -9.61 -1.18
C VAL A 183 13.63 -11.06 -1.32
N PRO A 184 14.81 -11.35 -1.89
CA PRO A 184 15.27 -12.73 -2.11
C PRO A 184 15.25 -13.62 -0.87
N SER A 185 15.50 -13.09 0.31
CA SER A 185 15.51 -13.85 1.57
C SER A 185 14.18 -13.86 2.32
N GLY A 186 13.09 -13.28 1.75
CA GLY A 186 11.78 -13.30 2.38
C GLY A 186 10.99 -12.00 2.19
N ILE A 187 10.45 -11.47 3.28
CA ILE A 187 9.61 -10.28 3.29
C ILE A 187 10.33 -9.15 4.03
N PHE A 188 10.70 -8.11 3.31
CA PHE A 188 11.12 -6.85 3.94
C PHE A 188 9.90 -6.15 4.51
N ILE A 189 9.97 -5.76 5.78
CA ILE A 189 8.96 -4.96 6.46
C ILE A 189 9.64 -3.77 7.17
N ALA A 190 9.12 -2.56 6.89
CA ALA A 190 9.54 -1.35 7.60
C ALA A 190 8.36 -0.74 8.36
N TYR A 191 8.61 -0.37 9.59
CA TYR A 191 7.60 0.09 10.56
C TYR A 191 8.23 1.13 11.48
N TYR A 192 7.54 2.25 11.64
CA TYR A 192 8.03 3.42 12.38
C TYR A 192 9.39 3.92 11.85
N ASN A 193 10.48 3.64 12.55
CA ASN A 193 11.87 3.94 12.17
C ASN A 193 12.75 2.68 12.18
N GLN A 194 12.16 1.52 12.06
CA GLN A 194 12.80 0.21 12.07
C GLN A 194 12.45 -0.58 10.82
N ALA A 195 13.28 -1.57 10.51
CA ALA A 195 13.01 -2.51 9.43
C ALA A 195 13.63 -3.87 9.73
N ARG A 196 13.02 -4.93 9.19
CA ARG A 196 13.53 -6.31 9.26
C ARG A 196 13.13 -7.12 8.03
N ILE A 197 13.72 -8.29 7.90
CA ILE A 197 13.30 -9.31 6.94
C ILE A 197 12.68 -10.45 7.73
N LEU A 198 11.50 -10.88 7.29
CA LEU A 198 10.80 -12.07 7.80
C LEU A 198 10.94 -13.23 6.81
N ASP A 199 11.02 -14.43 7.30
CA ASP A 199 10.87 -15.64 6.49
C ASP A 199 9.47 -15.67 5.86
N GLU A 200 9.37 -16.03 4.58
CA GLU A 200 8.09 -15.99 3.85
C GLU A 200 7.13 -17.13 4.21
N VAL A 201 7.57 -18.12 4.98
CA VAL A 201 6.78 -19.30 5.38
C VAL A 201 6.48 -19.28 6.87
N THR A 202 7.51 -19.06 7.69
CA THR A 202 7.37 -19.08 9.16
C THR A 202 7.02 -17.73 9.75
N PHE A 203 7.27 -16.63 8.99
CA PHE A 203 7.17 -15.25 9.41
C PHE A 203 8.06 -14.86 10.60
N GLU A 204 9.02 -15.72 10.93
CA GLU A 204 10.05 -15.40 11.91
C GLU A 204 11.05 -14.37 11.35
N THR A 205 11.64 -13.59 12.24
CA THR A 205 12.65 -12.61 11.84
C THR A 205 13.95 -13.30 11.39
N VAL A 206 14.29 -13.14 10.11
CA VAL A 206 15.55 -13.61 9.52
C VAL A 206 16.67 -12.60 9.77
N LYS A 207 16.36 -11.31 9.65
CA LYS A 207 17.34 -10.23 9.75
C LYS A 207 16.72 -8.97 10.30
N ILE A 208 17.39 -8.31 11.24
CA ILE A 208 17.06 -6.97 11.72
C ILE A 208 18.02 -5.98 11.07
N LEU A 209 17.47 -4.94 10.47
CA LEU A 209 18.26 -3.86 9.88
C LEU A 209 18.63 -2.81 10.93
N PRO A 210 19.69 -2.00 10.70
CA PRO A 210 19.95 -0.84 11.52
C PRO A 210 18.74 0.11 11.58
N GLN A 211 18.63 0.88 12.65
CA GLN A 211 17.56 1.88 12.79
C GLN A 211 17.62 2.89 11.64
N MET A 212 16.46 3.20 11.07
CA MET A 212 16.34 4.22 10.03
C MET A 212 16.67 5.61 10.59
N PRO A 213 17.48 6.41 9.89
CA PRO A 213 17.66 7.81 10.22
C PRO A 213 16.36 8.60 10.12
N GLY A 214 16.07 9.42 11.12
CA GLY A 214 14.97 10.37 11.12
C GLY A 214 15.35 11.71 10.46
N ALA A 215 14.83 12.81 11.01
CA ALA A 215 15.27 14.15 10.66
C ALA A 215 16.69 14.42 11.18
N VAL A 216 17.41 15.33 10.55
CA VAL A 216 18.78 15.69 10.91
C VAL A 216 18.93 16.06 12.39
N ASN A 217 17.91 16.69 12.97
CA ASN A 217 17.91 17.16 14.34
C ASN A 217 16.96 16.37 15.27
N ASP A 218 16.31 15.34 14.75
CA ASP A 218 15.41 14.49 15.53
C ASP A 218 15.45 13.05 15.01
N PRO A 219 16.24 12.19 15.63
CA PRO A 219 16.35 10.79 15.25
C PRO A 219 15.09 9.97 15.55
N THR A 220 14.14 10.52 16.31
CA THR A 220 12.90 9.82 16.70
C THR A 220 11.82 9.89 15.62
N GLY A 221 12.05 10.63 14.55
CA GLY A 221 11.13 10.68 13.42
C GLY A 221 10.90 9.31 12.79
N GLY A 222 9.70 9.10 12.26
CA GLY A 222 9.29 7.88 11.59
C GLY A 222 8.67 8.15 10.22
N ARG A 223 8.35 7.07 9.49
CA ARG A 223 7.97 7.18 8.08
C ARG A 223 6.66 6.49 7.71
N ASN A 224 6.08 5.72 8.60
CA ASN A 224 4.76 5.12 8.39
C ASN A 224 3.64 6.09 8.78
N TYR A 225 2.42 5.81 8.34
CA TYR A 225 1.25 6.52 8.83
C TYR A 225 1.15 6.32 10.38
N GLN A 226 0.95 7.31 11.10
CA GLN A 226 0.52 8.71 10.96
C GLN A 226 1.65 9.71 10.60
N LEU A 227 2.85 9.25 10.33
CA LEU A 227 4.01 10.14 10.06
C LEU A 227 4.24 10.37 8.55
N GLU A 228 3.48 9.67 7.70
CA GLU A 228 3.22 9.97 6.28
C GLU A 228 4.43 9.96 5.34
N GLY A 229 5.27 8.94 5.43
CA GLY A 229 6.26 8.64 4.40
C GLY A 229 5.72 7.72 3.31
N THR A 230 6.58 7.35 2.38
CA THR A 230 6.30 6.36 1.35
C THR A 230 7.52 5.53 1.02
N MET A 231 7.28 4.33 0.49
CA MET A 231 8.32 3.40 0.09
C MET A 231 8.18 2.99 -1.37
N VAL A 232 9.31 2.79 -2.02
CA VAL A 232 9.41 2.16 -3.35
C VAL A 232 10.61 1.25 -3.39
N THR A 233 10.49 0.12 -4.08
CA THR A 233 11.61 -0.70 -4.50
C THR A 233 12.15 -0.16 -5.81
N LEU A 234 13.43 0.20 -5.86
CA LEU A 234 14.04 0.75 -7.06
C LEU A 234 14.15 -0.34 -8.15
N PRO A 235 13.93 0.01 -9.42
CA PRO A 235 14.09 -0.92 -10.53
C PRO A 235 15.54 -1.46 -10.59
N GLN A 236 15.66 -2.76 -10.79
CA GLN A 236 16.94 -3.36 -11.14
C GLN A 236 17.17 -3.27 -12.64
N HIS A 237 18.43 -3.18 -13.04
CA HIS A 237 18.87 -3.17 -14.43
C HIS A 237 19.65 -4.44 -14.78
N ALA A 238 19.60 -4.84 -16.07
CA ALA A 238 20.38 -5.97 -16.53
C ALA A 238 21.88 -5.72 -16.23
N PRO A 239 22.63 -6.75 -15.78
CA PRO A 239 22.30 -8.18 -15.72
C PRO A 239 21.51 -8.66 -14.50
N TYR A 240 20.93 -7.79 -13.68
CA TYR A 240 20.13 -8.12 -12.47
C TYR A 240 20.91 -8.84 -11.36
N ASP A 241 22.20 -8.56 -11.28
CA ASP A 241 23.14 -9.14 -10.32
C ASP A 241 23.45 -8.24 -9.11
N THR A 242 22.80 -7.09 -9.08
CA THR A 242 22.91 -6.15 -7.95
C THR A 242 21.81 -6.41 -6.91
N ASP A 243 22.15 -6.19 -5.64
CA ASP A 243 21.15 -6.27 -4.58
C ASP A 243 20.02 -5.26 -4.80
N LEU A 244 18.81 -5.68 -4.47
CA LEU A 244 17.61 -4.89 -4.53
C LEU A 244 17.72 -3.70 -3.57
N THR A 245 17.35 -2.49 -4.04
CA THR A 245 17.39 -1.28 -3.22
C THR A 245 15.99 -0.84 -2.86
N VAL A 246 15.75 -0.63 -1.57
CA VAL A 246 14.53 -0.03 -1.03
C VAL A 246 14.80 1.43 -0.73
N LEU A 247 13.92 2.31 -1.20
CA LEU A 247 13.94 3.75 -0.97
C LEU A 247 12.70 4.15 -0.16
N ILE A 248 12.89 4.88 0.94
CA ILE A 248 11.80 5.38 1.78
C ILE A 248 11.97 6.88 1.94
N CYS A 249 10.95 7.66 1.57
CA CYS A 249 10.99 9.12 1.54
C CYS A 249 9.95 9.74 2.47
N GLY A 250 10.25 10.93 2.97
CA GLY A 250 9.32 11.70 3.79
C GLY A 250 9.16 11.14 5.19
N GLY A 251 8.01 11.36 5.76
CA GLY A 251 7.73 11.11 7.16
C GLY A 251 7.73 12.37 7.99
N SER A 252 7.57 12.25 9.29
CA SER A 252 7.63 13.38 10.21
C SER A 252 8.17 12.99 11.58
N THR A 253 8.50 13.97 12.38
CA THR A 253 8.70 13.79 13.81
C THR A 253 7.37 13.62 14.52
N GLN A 254 7.35 12.97 15.67
CA GLN A 254 6.13 12.69 16.44
C GLN A 254 5.37 13.98 16.79
N ASN A 255 4.08 13.81 17.11
CA ASN A 255 3.20 14.89 17.59
C ASN A 255 2.98 16.04 16.61
N GLY A 256 2.84 15.75 15.32
CA GLY A 256 2.63 16.76 14.29
C GLY A 256 3.84 17.68 14.09
N GLY A 257 5.02 17.14 14.31
CA GLY A 257 6.30 17.83 14.19
C GLY A 257 6.66 18.19 12.75
N TYR A 258 7.97 18.43 12.52
CA TYR A 258 8.45 18.83 11.20
C TYR A 258 8.45 17.64 10.22
N ALA A 259 8.06 17.92 8.97
CA ALA A 259 8.25 16.96 7.90
C ALA A 259 9.74 16.65 7.69
N ILE A 260 10.03 15.38 7.44
CA ILE A 260 11.39 14.92 7.13
C ILE A 260 11.67 15.21 5.66
N ASP A 261 12.70 15.99 5.36
CA ASP A 261 13.06 16.46 4.03
C ASP A 261 14.09 15.57 3.31
N ASN A 262 14.15 14.31 3.68
CA ASN A 262 15.08 13.35 3.10
C ASN A 262 14.43 12.03 2.72
N CYS A 263 15.11 11.30 1.85
CA CYS A 263 14.91 9.89 1.61
C CYS A 263 16.01 9.10 2.29
N VAL A 264 15.72 7.86 2.62
CA VAL A 264 16.71 6.87 3.05
C VAL A 264 16.63 5.66 2.14
N SER A 265 17.78 5.17 1.70
CA SER A 265 17.85 3.95 0.89
C SER A 265 18.69 2.89 1.58
N THR A 266 18.36 1.64 1.35
CA THR A 266 19.14 0.50 1.82
C THR A 266 19.07 -0.66 0.84
N GLN A 267 20.10 -1.50 0.85
CA GLN A 267 20.09 -2.82 0.24
C GLN A 267 19.89 -3.85 1.34
N PRO A 268 18.66 -4.34 1.57
CA PRO A 268 18.37 -5.20 2.72
C PRO A 268 19.17 -6.51 2.72
N GLU A 269 19.52 -7.00 1.53
CA GLU A 269 20.27 -8.26 1.33
C GLU A 269 21.77 -8.11 1.56
N ALA A 270 22.32 -6.92 1.55
CA ALA A 270 23.74 -6.71 1.78
C ALA A 270 24.20 -7.38 3.09
N ALA A 271 25.42 -7.87 3.13
CA ALA A 271 25.96 -8.55 4.33
C ALA A 271 25.93 -7.63 5.57
N ASN A 272 26.14 -6.34 5.37
CA ASN A 272 26.06 -5.32 6.40
C ASN A 272 25.20 -4.16 5.85
N PRO A 273 23.86 -4.25 5.92
CA PRO A 273 22.98 -3.22 5.38
C PRO A 273 23.18 -1.90 6.14
N VAL A 274 23.19 -0.81 5.42
CA VAL A 274 23.27 0.55 5.97
C VAL A 274 22.19 1.41 5.33
N TRP A 275 21.77 2.45 6.04
CA TRP A 275 20.88 3.47 5.47
C TRP A 275 21.72 4.62 4.92
N THR A 276 21.54 4.90 3.64
CA THR A 276 22.10 6.10 2.97
C THR A 276 21.02 7.18 2.96
N ILE A 277 21.38 8.37 3.40
CA ILE A 277 20.48 9.53 3.43
C ILE A 277 20.68 10.35 2.17
N GLU A 278 19.60 10.65 1.47
CA GLU A 278 19.56 11.54 0.32
C GLU A 278 18.57 12.67 0.58
N ARG A 279 18.99 13.90 0.38
CA ARG A 279 18.12 15.05 0.58
C ARG A 279 17.16 15.19 -0.58
N MET A 280 15.88 15.33 -0.29
CA MET A 280 14.89 15.67 -1.33
C MET A 280 15.12 17.08 -1.86
N VAL A 281 15.00 17.26 -3.18
CA VAL A 281 15.05 18.58 -3.79
C VAL A 281 13.87 19.41 -3.27
N ARG A 282 14.14 20.58 -2.68
CA ARG A 282 13.10 21.46 -2.16
C ARG A 282 12.19 21.93 -3.30
N ALA A 283 10.90 21.57 -3.24
CA ALA A 283 9.89 22.30 -3.98
C ALA A 283 9.73 23.72 -3.42
N PRO A 284 9.38 24.73 -4.23
CA PRO A 284 9.03 26.05 -3.72
C PRO A 284 7.88 25.92 -2.71
N GLN A 285 7.99 26.63 -1.61
CA GLN A 285 7.20 26.54 -0.38
C GLN A 285 5.71 26.23 -0.60
N ILE A 286 5.31 25.02 -0.26
CA ILE A 286 3.92 24.59 -0.10
C ILE A 286 3.68 24.35 1.39
N SER A 287 2.47 24.61 1.86
CA SER A 287 2.10 24.52 3.27
C SER A 287 2.33 23.15 3.89
N LYS A 288 2.59 23.11 5.20
CA LYS A 288 3.09 21.95 5.95
C LYS A 288 2.32 20.63 5.80
N SER A 289 1.04 20.65 5.46
CA SER A 289 0.20 19.45 5.35
C SER A 289 0.14 18.82 3.95
N GLU A 290 0.59 19.56 2.93
CA GLU A 290 0.52 19.09 1.53
C GLU A 290 1.89 18.69 0.97
N ALA A 291 2.97 19.04 1.67
CA ALA A 291 4.33 18.89 1.17
C ALA A 291 4.77 17.43 0.98
N SER A 292 4.30 16.52 1.82
CA SER A 292 4.72 15.11 1.73
C SER A 292 4.10 14.40 0.51
N THR A 293 2.83 14.59 0.26
CA THR A 293 2.11 13.89 -0.83
C THR A 293 2.44 14.45 -2.21
N VAL A 294 2.55 15.79 -2.34
CA VAL A 294 2.80 16.44 -3.64
C VAL A 294 4.27 16.30 -4.07
N GLN A 295 5.22 16.36 -3.15
CA GLN A 295 6.64 16.16 -3.48
C GLN A 295 6.93 14.72 -3.91
N LEU A 296 6.23 13.74 -3.36
CA LEU A 296 6.36 12.35 -3.75
C LEU A 296 5.79 12.07 -5.13
N LEU A 297 4.63 12.65 -5.45
CA LEU A 297 4.06 12.53 -6.79
C LEU A 297 4.99 13.14 -7.85
N ASN A 298 5.60 14.28 -7.57
CA ASN A 298 6.60 14.90 -8.44
C ASN A 298 7.89 14.08 -8.54
N PHE A 299 8.30 13.40 -7.48
CA PHE A 299 9.47 12.54 -7.48
C PHE A 299 9.21 11.25 -8.31
N LEU A 300 8.07 10.62 -8.14
CA LEU A 300 7.66 9.45 -8.95
C LEU A 300 7.45 9.82 -10.43
N VAL A 301 6.87 10.97 -10.72
CA VAL A 301 6.72 11.49 -12.10
C VAL A 301 8.08 11.89 -12.69
N ALA A 302 9.00 12.45 -11.90
CA ALA A 302 10.36 12.78 -12.37
C ALA A 302 11.19 11.53 -12.67
N PHE A 303 11.06 10.43 -11.92
CA PHE A 303 11.73 9.17 -12.25
C PHE A 303 11.17 8.53 -13.51
N SER A 304 9.85 8.55 -13.71
CA SER A 304 9.25 8.05 -14.96
C SER A 304 9.60 8.90 -16.19
N SER A 305 9.90 10.18 -16.01
CA SER A 305 10.28 11.09 -17.11
C SER A 305 11.79 11.13 -17.36
N CYS A 306 12.64 10.82 -16.39
CA CYS A 306 14.10 10.75 -16.58
C CYS A 306 14.52 9.56 -17.46
N ASP A 307 13.84 8.41 -17.35
CA ASP A 307 14.09 7.27 -18.23
C ASP A 307 13.71 7.53 -19.70
N ALA A 308 12.78 8.47 -19.94
CA ALA A 308 12.37 8.85 -21.30
C ALA A 308 13.30 9.87 -21.97
N LEU A 309 14.13 10.60 -21.22
CA LEU A 309 15.00 11.66 -21.73
C LEU A 309 16.47 11.23 -21.95
N HIS A 310 16.91 10.10 -21.41
CA HIS A 310 18.28 9.62 -21.56
C HIS A 310 18.51 8.67 -22.75
N CYS A 311 17.47 8.34 -23.52
CA CYS A 311 17.59 7.55 -24.75
C CYS A 311 17.78 8.38 -26.01
N ARG A 312 18.05 9.69 -25.95
CA ARG A 312 18.40 10.50 -27.12
C ARG A 312 19.52 11.48 -26.83
N SER A 313 20.74 11.00 -26.75
CA SER A 313 21.93 11.74 -27.18
C SER A 313 23.19 10.89 -26.96
N SER A 314 23.54 10.11 -27.94
CA SER A 314 24.91 9.92 -28.45
C SER A 314 24.86 8.93 -29.61
#